data_de8356371ed71f59a733394d77536725
#
_entry.id   de8356371ed71f59a733394d77536725
#
_cell.length_a   1.000
_cell.length_b   1.000
_cell.length_c   1.000
_cell.angle_alpha   90.00
_cell.angle_beta   90.00
_cell.angle_gamma   90.00
#
_symmetry.space_group_name_H-M   'P 1'
#
loop_
_entity.id
_entity.type
_entity.pdbx_description
1 polymer ?
#
loop_
_entity_poly.entity_id
_entity_poly.type
_entity_poly.pdbx_seq_one_letter_code
_entity_poly.pdbx_strand_id
1 'polypeptide(L)'
;MNSAAVFALLDDASPDGQAHAQSRLYTDHAGTLTCHDAAGWNAVLAQMEAALARGQFAVPVLSYELGAHLLDIPAKPLTDMPLAQVLLFERCERMTAQQAASWVATRAVGTAPAGIADVRANVDEDRFVDAIDRIRDYIAAGDTYQVNYTYRLRFDAFGSVFALYERLRARQPVPYGALIGLPDGGALLSFSPELFVRHTAGTLLARPMKGTAPAGGDAEIDARRAADLALDTKNRAENLMIVDLLRNDLGRVAQTGTVAVPKLFEVTRFGAVLQMTSTVRAQLRPDATLAEIFAALYPCGSITGAPKRRTMEIIDELEPDPRGVYTGAIGWFDPPASGQAYGDFCLSVPIRTLSLGPGAGLRRGELGVGAGIVYDSDPQGEYAECRLKARFLTGLPNEFEIFETIKASWTDGPRHLDEHLARIGASCAYFGRAFDLDAARALVVDACLALPHEGVFRLRMASGADARLAVSSAPLAPLHEPVRVVLADSTVDSSDVFLRHKTAVRGRYDAAWRAAEAEGAFDALFFNERGELTEGGRSNVFVRIGGQWITPPLSCGLLPGVTRAVILQAPAWQAVEGIVTRAMLEEAEGIMVCNALRGPMLAV
;
A
#
# COMPACT_ATOMS: atom_id res chain seq x y z
N MET A 1 1.15 -24.66 1.03
CA MET A 1 0.34 -23.67 0.33
C MET A 1 -0.84 -23.30 1.23
N ASN A 2 -0.72 -22.25 2.02
CA ASN A 2 -1.90 -21.69 2.67
C ASN A 2 -2.59 -20.82 1.62
N SER A 3 -3.76 -21.26 1.13
CA SER A 3 -4.68 -20.35 0.44
C SER A 3 -4.89 -19.19 1.41
N ALA A 4 -4.67 -17.95 0.95
CA ALA A 4 -4.90 -16.78 1.78
C ALA A 4 -6.33 -16.87 2.33
N ALA A 5 -6.48 -17.00 3.64
CA ALA A 5 -7.78 -17.16 4.25
C ALA A 5 -8.61 -15.89 4.00
N VAL A 6 -9.82 -16.04 3.48
CA VAL A 6 -10.77 -14.93 3.37
C VAL A 6 -11.26 -14.58 4.77
N PHE A 7 -11.05 -13.34 5.17
CA PHE A 7 -11.48 -12.80 6.48
C PHE A 7 -11.72 -11.30 6.35
N ALA A 8 -12.41 -10.72 7.32
CA ALA A 8 -12.48 -9.27 7.46
C ALA A 8 -12.33 -8.87 8.92
N LEU A 9 -11.34 -8.05 9.21
CA LEU A 9 -11.23 -7.31 10.47
C LEU A 9 -11.68 -5.88 10.18
N LEU A 10 -12.82 -5.47 10.74
CA LEU A 10 -13.27 -4.08 10.78
C LEU A 10 -12.88 -3.51 12.14
N ASP A 11 -11.94 -2.57 12.14
CA ASP A 11 -11.15 -2.18 13.30
C ASP A 11 -11.48 -0.76 13.75
N ASP A 12 -11.88 -0.60 15.00
CA ASP A 12 -11.97 0.70 15.66
C ASP A 12 -10.74 0.91 16.55
N ALA A 13 -9.75 1.62 16.00
CA ALA A 13 -8.52 1.98 16.71
C ALA A 13 -8.58 3.38 17.33
N SER A 14 -9.74 4.05 17.32
CA SER A 14 -9.90 5.37 17.96
C SER A 14 -9.73 5.28 19.48
N PRO A 15 -9.36 6.40 20.15
CA PRO A 15 -9.25 6.43 21.60
C PRO A 15 -10.55 6.02 22.33
N ASP A 16 -11.70 6.36 21.78
CA ASP A 16 -13.01 5.99 22.32
C ASP A 16 -13.31 4.49 22.18
N GLY A 17 -12.78 3.85 21.13
CA GLY A 17 -12.90 2.42 20.87
C GLY A 17 -12.14 1.53 21.86
N GLN A 18 -11.21 2.09 22.65
CA GLN A 18 -10.44 1.32 23.63
C GLN A 18 -11.27 0.80 24.80
N ALA A 19 -12.36 1.48 25.15
CA ALA A 19 -13.20 1.13 26.29
C ALA A 19 -14.29 0.09 25.96
N HIS A 20 -14.63 -0.11 24.68
CA HIS A 20 -15.73 -0.97 24.24
C HIS A 20 -15.34 -1.87 23.07
N ALA A 21 -15.96 -3.05 22.96
CA ALA A 21 -15.74 -4.01 21.86
C ALA A 21 -16.46 -3.53 20.60
N GLN A 22 -15.84 -2.62 19.86
CA GLN A 22 -16.39 -2.04 18.63
C GLN A 22 -15.76 -2.62 17.36
N SER A 23 -14.53 -3.17 17.44
CA SER A 23 -13.92 -3.91 16.33
C SER A 23 -14.65 -5.23 16.10
N ARG A 24 -14.68 -5.70 14.86
CA ARG A 24 -15.37 -6.92 14.44
C ARG A 24 -14.46 -7.78 13.58
N LEU A 25 -14.28 -9.03 13.97
CA LEU A 25 -13.55 -10.03 13.19
C LEU A 25 -14.54 -11.02 12.58
N TYR A 26 -14.55 -11.11 11.26
CA TYR A 26 -15.36 -12.04 10.49
C TYR A 26 -14.48 -13.18 9.99
N THR A 27 -14.90 -14.41 10.30
CA THR A 27 -14.24 -15.67 9.91
C THR A 27 -15.26 -16.69 9.43
N ASP A 28 -14.78 -17.85 9.00
CA ASP A 28 -15.62 -18.90 8.45
C ASP A 28 -16.39 -18.40 7.23
N HIS A 29 -15.61 -18.03 6.18
CA HIS A 29 -16.12 -17.51 4.92
C HIS A 29 -17.08 -18.49 4.26
N ALA A 30 -18.34 -18.09 4.09
CA ALA A 30 -19.44 -18.92 3.56
C ALA A 30 -19.62 -18.76 2.04
N GLY A 31 -19.11 -17.68 1.46
CA GLY A 31 -19.20 -17.40 0.04
C GLY A 31 -19.05 -15.93 -0.29
N THR A 32 -18.98 -15.61 -1.56
CA THR A 32 -18.85 -14.25 -2.06
C THR A 32 -19.89 -13.98 -3.14
N LEU A 33 -20.64 -12.90 -2.97
CA LEU A 33 -21.55 -12.38 -4.00
C LEU A 33 -20.82 -11.30 -4.80
N THR A 34 -20.90 -11.35 -6.12
CA THR A 34 -20.22 -10.37 -7.00
C THR A 34 -21.21 -9.73 -7.96
N CYS A 35 -21.03 -8.43 -8.20
CA CYS A 35 -21.76 -7.65 -9.17
C CYS A 35 -20.79 -7.03 -10.16
N HIS A 36 -20.92 -7.37 -11.45
CA HIS A 36 -20.06 -6.84 -12.51
C HIS A 36 -20.74 -5.76 -13.35
N ASP A 37 -22.07 -5.69 -13.30
CA ASP A 37 -22.87 -4.70 -14.03
C ASP A 37 -24.04 -4.20 -13.18
N ALA A 38 -24.66 -3.09 -13.61
CA ALA A 38 -25.77 -2.47 -12.90
C ALA A 38 -27.01 -3.39 -12.77
N ALA A 39 -27.25 -4.25 -13.76
CA ALA A 39 -28.43 -5.13 -13.78
C ALA A 39 -28.34 -6.21 -12.69
N GLY A 40 -27.12 -6.65 -12.35
CA GLY A 40 -26.85 -7.65 -11.31
C GLY A 40 -27.01 -7.12 -9.88
N TRP A 41 -27.02 -5.80 -9.65
CA TRP A 41 -26.99 -5.23 -8.29
C TRP A 41 -28.18 -5.64 -7.43
N ASN A 42 -29.39 -5.56 -7.95
CA ASN A 42 -30.60 -5.95 -7.20
C ASN A 42 -30.60 -7.45 -6.84
N ALA A 43 -30.05 -8.29 -7.71
CA ALA A 43 -29.90 -9.72 -7.42
C ALA A 43 -28.88 -9.97 -6.31
N VAL A 44 -27.77 -9.22 -6.28
CA VAL A 44 -26.77 -9.29 -5.19
C VAL A 44 -27.39 -8.85 -3.86
N LEU A 45 -28.17 -7.76 -3.84
CA LEU A 45 -28.87 -7.33 -2.63
C LEU A 45 -29.85 -8.39 -2.13
N ALA A 46 -30.69 -8.97 -3.01
CA ALA A 46 -31.64 -10.02 -2.62
C ALA A 46 -30.93 -11.29 -2.08
N GLN A 47 -29.80 -11.68 -2.69
CA GLN A 47 -29.00 -12.80 -2.20
C GLN A 47 -28.35 -12.49 -0.84
N MET A 48 -27.88 -11.25 -0.63
CA MET A 48 -27.35 -10.78 0.64
C MET A 48 -28.44 -10.79 1.73
N GLU A 49 -29.63 -10.25 1.45
CA GLU A 49 -30.76 -10.28 2.38
C GLU A 49 -31.15 -11.72 2.76
N ALA A 50 -31.19 -12.63 1.78
CA ALA A 50 -31.45 -14.05 2.03
C ALA A 50 -30.34 -14.71 2.89
N ALA A 51 -29.08 -14.33 2.72
CA ALA A 51 -27.97 -14.81 3.54
C ALA A 51 -28.07 -14.28 4.98
N LEU A 52 -28.35 -12.99 5.15
CA LEU A 52 -28.57 -12.37 6.46
C LEU A 52 -29.76 -13.00 7.20
N ALA A 53 -30.87 -13.31 6.48
CA ALA A 53 -32.03 -13.99 7.07
C ALA A 53 -31.71 -15.40 7.56
N ARG A 54 -30.67 -16.07 7.03
CA ARG A 54 -30.15 -17.35 7.53
C ARG A 54 -29.21 -17.21 8.74
N GLY A 55 -28.95 -15.99 9.21
CA GLY A 55 -28.07 -15.71 10.34
C GLY A 55 -26.60 -15.47 9.94
N GLN A 56 -26.28 -15.40 8.64
CA GLN A 56 -24.95 -15.04 8.17
C GLN A 56 -24.69 -13.54 8.31
N PHE A 57 -23.42 -13.15 8.31
CA PHE A 57 -22.96 -11.76 8.32
C PHE A 57 -22.46 -11.38 6.94
N ALA A 58 -22.65 -10.12 6.53
CA ALA A 58 -22.17 -9.64 5.25
C ALA A 58 -21.20 -8.48 5.40
N VAL A 59 -20.07 -8.55 4.67
CA VAL A 59 -19.06 -7.48 4.59
C VAL A 59 -18.97 -7.01 3.14
N PRO A 60 -19.68 -5.91 2.78
CA PRO A 60 -19.61 -5.35 1.44
C PRO A 60 -18.31 -4.58 1.21
N VAL A 61 -17.78 -4.72 0.01
CA VAL A 61 -16.73 -3.93 -0.60
C VAL A 61 -17.29 -3.39 -1.91
N LEU A 62 -17.62 -2.13 -1.96
CA LEU A 62 -18.32 -1.49 -3.07
C LEU A 62 -17.39 -0.48 -3.77
N SER A 63 -17.36 -0.51 -5.12
CA SER A 63 -16.63 0.48 -5.89
C SER A 63 -17.40 1.78 -6.04
N TYR A 64 -16.71 2.90 -6.24
CA TYR A 64 -17.32 4.18 -6.57
C TYR A 64 -18.18 4.11 -7.85
N GLU A 65 -17.76 3.32 -8.83
CA GLU A 65 -18.39 3.16 -10.14
C GLU A 65 -19.78 2.52 -10.03
N LEU A 66 -20.04 1.70 -8.99
CA LEU A 66 -21.42 1.24 -8.70
C LEU A 66 -22.37 2.43 -8.56
N GLY A 67 -21.93 3.52 -7.92
CA GLY A 67 -22.73 4.73 -7.76
C GLY A 67 -23.02 5.44 -9.08
N ALA A 68 -22.08 5.47 -10.00
CA ALA A 68 -22.30 6.00 -11.34
C ALA A 68 -23.36 5.19 -12.08
N HIS A 69 -23.29 3.87 -12.01
CA HIS A 69 -24.31 2.98 -12.60
C HIS A 69 -25.69 3.14 -11.95
N LEU A 70 -25.76 3.31 -10.63
CA LEU A 70 -27.04 3.54 -9.93
C LEU A 70 -27.70 4.87 -10.29
N LEU A 71 -26.91 5.84 -10.73
CA LEU A 71 -27.36 7.17 -11.17
C LEU A 71 -27.50 7.28 -12.70
N ASP A 72 -27.25 6.20 -13.42
CA ASP A 72 -27.25 6.19 -14.89
C ASP A 72 -26.29 7.27 -15.46
N ILE A 73 -25.05 7.23 -15.00
CA ILE A 73 -23.95 8.11 -15.43
C ILE A 73 -22.89 7.23 -16.08
N PRO A 74 -22.24 7.69 -17.18
CA PRO A 74 -21.06 7.03 -17.72
C PRO A 74 -19.98 6.85 -16.65
N ALA A 75 -19.27 5.72 -16.68
CA ALA A 75 -18.15 5.44 -15.78
C ALA A 75 -17.07 4.68 -16.50
N LYS A 76 -15.82 4.93 -16.12
CA LYS A 76 -14.68 4.15 -16.60
C LYS A 76 -14.81 2.68 -16.19
N PRO A 77 -14.48 1.74 -17.09
CA PRO A 77 -14.57 0.32 -16.79
C PRO A 77 -13.56 -0.08 -15.70
N LEU A 78 -14.00 -0.95 -14.79
CA LEU A 78 -13.12 -1.66 -13.87
C LEU A 78 -12.58 -2.92 -14.56
N THR A 79 -11.27 -3.08 -14.63
CA THR A 79 -10.64 -4.22 -15.31
C THR A 79 -10.39 -5.40 -14.39
N ASP A 80 -10.01 -5.13 -13.13
CA ASP A 80 -9.47 -6.15 -12.22
C ASP A 80 -10.35 -6.39 -10.99
N MET A 81 -11.52 -5.76 -10.91
CA MET A 81 -12.42 -5.91 -9.77
C MET A 81 -13.89 -5.73 -10.18
N PRO A 82 -14.85 -6.37 -9.46
CA PRO A 82 -16.27 -6.15 -9.69
C PRO A 82 -16.73 -4.77 -9.17
N LEU A 83 -17.91 -4.30 -9.63
CA LEU A 83 -18.57 -3.11 -9.10
C LEU A 83 -18.91 -3.26 -7.61
N ALA A 84 -19.28 -4.45 -7.20
CA ALA A 84 -19.53 -4.79 -5.81
C ALA A 84 -19.10 -6.22 -5.50
N GLN A 85 -18.55 -6.41 -4.32
CA GLN A 85 -18.23 -7.70 -3.75
C GLN A 85 -18.78 -7.74 -2.32
N VAL A 86 -19.57 -8.76 -1.99
CA VAL A 86 -20.10 -8.97 -0.64
C VAL A 86 -19.58 -10.29 -0.12
N LEU A 87 -18.71 -10.22 0.89
CA LEU A 87 -18.17 -11.39 1.57
C LEU A 87 -19.17 -11.85 2.64
N LEU A 88 -19.57 -13.11 2.60
CA LEU A 88 -20.48 -13.72 3.57
C LEU A 88 -19.70 -14.55 4.57
N PHE A 89 -20.06 -14.44 5.85
CA PHE A 89 -19.39 -15.13 6.95
C PHE A 89 -20.38 -15.79 7.90
N GLU A 90 -20.01 -16.94 8.46
CA GLU A 90 -20.79 -17.63 9.50
C GLU A 90 -20.54 -17.05 10.88
N ARG A 91 -19.38 -16.41 11.09
CA ARG A 91 -18.96 -15.96 12.41
C ARG A 91 -18.51 -14.52 12.44
N CYS A 92 -18.99 -13.79 13.45
CA CYS A 92 -18.50 -12.45 13.81
C CYS A 92 -18.14 -12.43 15.29
N GLU A 93 -16.87 -12.09 15.59
CA GLU A 93 -16.38 -11.86 16.93
C GLU A 93 -16.22 -10.37 17.17
N ARG A 94 -16.78 -9.86 18.28
CA ARG A 94 -16.59 -8.46 18.69
C ARG A 94 -15.36 -8.35 19.58
N MET A 95 -14.51 -7.39 19.27
CA MET A 95 -13.20 -7.21 19.88
C MET A 95 -13.00 -5.78 20.36
N THR A 96 -12.23 -5.62 21.43
CA THR A 96 -11.67 -4.31 21.80
C THR A 96 -10.55 -3.94 20.82
N ALA A 97 -10.17 -2.65 20.76
CA ALA A 97 -9.02 -2.19 19.96
C ALA A 97 -7.72 -2.92 20.30
N GLN A 98 -7.52 -3.30 21.57
CA GLN A 98 -6.36 -4.06 22.02
C GLN A 98 -6.39 -5.51 21.55
N GLN A 99 -7.54 -6.17 21.61
CA GLN A 99 -7.71 -7.53 21.08
C GLN A 99 -7.48 -7.58 19.57
N ALA A 100 -8.01 -6.60 18.84
CA ALA A 100 -7.77 -6.46 17.40
C ALA A 100 -6.27 -6.26 17.10
N ALA A 101 -5.59 -5.39 17.85
CA ALA A 101 -4.14 -5.20 17.73
C ALA A 101 -3.37 -6.51 17.98
N SER A 102 -3.70 -7.24 19.05
CA SER A 102 -3.07 -8.53 19.37
C SER A 102 -3.32 -9.57 18.28
N TRP A 103 -4.53 -9.62 17.72
CA TRP A 103 -4.89 -10.52 16.64
C TRP A 103 -4.05 -10.25 15.36
N VAL A 104 -3.83 -8.98 15.03
CA VAL A 104 -2.96 -8.57 13.91
C VAL A 104 -1.50 -8.94 14.21
N ALA A 105 -0.99 -8.57 15.39
CA ALA A 105 0.40 -8.81 15.80
C ALA A 105 0.78 -10.30 15.79
N THR A 106 -0.13 -11.19 16.21
CA THR A 106 0.11 -12.66 16.17
C THR A 106 0.21 -13.22 14.76
N ARG A 107 -0.24 -12.48 13.73
CA ARG A 107 -0.18 -12.84 12.31
C ARG A 107 0.89 -12.08 11.54
N ALA A 108 1.39 -10.99 12.11
CA ALA A 108 2.53 -10.23 11.59
C ALA A 108 3.88 -10.95 11.79
N VAL A 109 3.86 -12.22 12.22
CA VAL A 109 5.05 -13.00 12.58
C VAL A 109 6.00 -13.15 11.41
N GLY A 110 7.27 -12.77 11.61
CA GLY A 110 8.36 -12.88 10.65
C GLY A 110 9.42 -11.81 10.92
N THR A 111 10.67 -12.11 10.58
CA THR A 111 11.79 -11.16 10.70
C THR A 111 11.95 -10.27 9.47
N ALA A 112 11.21 -10.55 8.40
CA ALA A 112 11.26 -9.77 7.17
C ALA A 112 10.49 -8.44 7.35
N PRO A 113 11.08 -7.31 6.95
CA PRO A 113 10.40 -6.02 7.00
C PRO A 113 9.20 -5.97 6.05
N ALA A 114 8.19 -5.21 6.43
CA ALA A 114 7.05 -4.91 5.58
C ALA A 114 7.01 -3.40 5.29
N GLY A 115 6.70 -3.02 4.06
CA GLY A 115 6.72 -1.63 3.65
C GLY A 115 6.26 -1.44 2.22
N ILE A 116 6.55 -0.27 1.67
CA ILE A 116 6.27 0.08 0.28
C ILE A 116 7.53 0.56 -0.44
N ALA A 117 7.51 0.44 -1.76
CA ALA A 117 8.56 0.89 -2.65
C ALA A 117 7.98 1.37 -3.99
N ASP A 118 8.77 2.02 -4.83
CA ASP A 118 8.44 2.44 -6.20
C ASP A 118 7.11 3.22 -6.30
N VAL A 119 6.92 4.20 -5.42
CA VAL A 119 5.70 5.00 -5.38
C VAL A 119 5.64 5.95 -6.59
N ARG A 120 4.60 5.83 -7.40
CA ARG A 120 4.38 6.65 -8.61
C ARG A 120 2.96 7.19 -8.64
N ALA A 121 2.82 8.48 -8.93
CA ALA A 121 1.52 9.09 -9.19
C ALA A 121 1.13 8.87 -10.67
N ASN A 122 -0.17 8.61 -10.93
CA ASN A 122 -0.72 8.57 -12.30
C ASN A 122 -1.00 9.97 -12.88
N VAL A 123 -0.97 11.00 -12.03
CA VAL A 123 -1.13 12.43 -12.38
C VAL A 123 0.03 13.19 -11.73
N ASP A 124 0.82 13.88 -12.53
CA ASP A 124 1.84 14.81 -12.07
C ASP A 124 1.24 16.17 -11.65
N GLU A 125 2.07 17.06 -11.13
CA GLU A 125 1.62 18.37 -10.63
C GLU A 125 1.03 19.23 -11.73
N ASP A 126 1.64 19.28 -12.93
CA ASP A 126 1.17 20.11 -14.04
C ASP A 126 -0.23 19.67 -14.49
N ARG A 127 -0.44 18.37 -14.70
CA ARG A 127 -1.76 17.82 -15.05
C ARG A 127 -2.80 18.02 -13.94
N PHE A 128 -2.38 17.98 -12.68
CA PHE A 128 -3.27 18.26 -11.56
C PHE A 128 -3.72 19.72 -11.60
N VAL A 129 -2.81 20.66 -11.81
CA VAL A 129 -3.11 22.10 -11.95
C VAL A 129 -4.07 22.34 -13.10
N ASP A 130 -3.80 21.78 -14.28
CA ASP A 130 -4.68 21.89 -15.45
C ASP A 130 -6.10 21.39 -15.16
N ALA A 131 -6.23 20.27 -14.44
CA ALA A 131 -7.54 19.73 -14.05
C ALA A 131 -8.27 20.66 -13.06
N ILE A 132 -7.56 21.27 -12.11
CA ILE A 132 -8.15 22.23 -11.17
C ILE A 132 -8.67 23.47 -11.90
N ASP A 133 -7.92 24.00 -12.86
CA ASP A 133 -8.36 25.17 -13.63
C ASP A 133 -9.63 24.86 -14.45
N ARG A 134 -9.71 23.69 -15.07
CA ARG A 134 -10.94 23.22 -15.73
C ARG A 134 -12.12 23.06 -14.77
N ILE A 135 -11.88 22.58 -13.55
CA ILE A 135 -12.93 22.49 -12.51
C ILE A 135 -13.42 23.88 -12.12
N ARG A 136 -12.53 24.85 -11.98
CA ARG A 136 -12.89 26.23 -11.67
C ARG A 136 -13.73 26.85 -12.79
N ASP A 137 -13.46 26.52 -14.07
CA ASP A 137 -14.29 26.95 -15.21
C ASP A 137 -15.70 26.35 -15.11
N TYR A 138 -15.86 25.05 -14.76
CA TYR A 138 -17.17 24.44 -14.53
C TYR A 138 -17.91 25.10 -13.36
N ILE A 139 -17.21 25.46 -12.29
CA ILE A 139 -17.81 26.17 -11.14
C ILE A 139 -18.23 27.58 -11.56
N ALA A 140 -17.42 28.31 -12.31
CA ALA A 140 -17.73 29.65 -12.84
C ALA A 140 -18.94 29.63 -13.80
N ALA A 141 -19.07 28.56 -14.59
CA ALA A 141 -20.21 28.34 -15.47
C ALA A 141 -21.51 27.95 -14.72
N GLY A 142 -21.43 27.65 -13.42
CA GLY A 142 -22.56 27.24 -12.61
C GLY A 142 -22.94 25.77 -12.71
N ASP A 143 -22.10 24.93 -13.31
CA ASP A 143 -22.30 23.50 -13.44
C ASP A 143 -22.26 22.78 -12.09
N THR A 144 -21.37 23.22 -11.19
CA THR A 144 -21.15 22.62 -9.87
C THR A 144 -20.67 23.66 -8.87
N TYR A 145 -20.80 23.38 -7.58
CA TYR A 145 -20.26 24.23 -6.49
C TYR A 145 -18.92 23.75 -5.97
N GLN A 146 -18.68 22.43 -6.05
CA GLN A 146 -17.45 21.77 -5.59
C GLN A 146 -17.29 20.46 -6.35
N VAL A 147 -16.05 20.11 -6.67
CA VAL A 147 -15.64 18.80 -7.21
C VAL A 147 -14.60 18.18 -6.31
N ASN A 148 -14.81 16.96 -5.84
CA ASN A 148 -13.75 16.19 -5.19
C ASN A 148 -12.90 15.51 -6.28
N TYR A 149 -11.79 16.15 -6.70
CA TYR A 149 -10.87 15.65 -7.71
C TYR A 149 -9.81 14.74 -7.09
N THR A 150 -9.52 13.59 -7.73
CA THR A 150 -8.64 12.58 -7.16
C THR A 150 -7.67 11.98 -8.18
N TYR A 151 -6.56 11.42 -7.67
CA TYR A 151 -5.61 10.68 -8.48
C TYR A 151 -5.08 9.47 -7.69
N ARG A 152 -4.29 8.61 -8.36
CA ARG A 152 -3.80 7.35 -7.78
C ARG A 152 -2.31 7.39 -7.57
N LEU A 153 -1.88 6.89 -6.41
CA LEU A 153 -0.51 6.48 -6.14
C LEU A 153 -0.42 4.97 -6.29
N ARG A 154 0.42 4.50 -7.20
CA ARG A 154 0.72 3.08 -7.40
C ARG A 154 2.08 2.78 -6.81
N PHE A 155 2.21 1.62 -6.20
CA PHE A 155 3.43 1.24 -5.49
C PHE A 155 3.58 -0.28 -5.41
N ASP A 156 4.79 -0.71 -5.07
CA ASP A 156 5.08 -2.08 -4.69
C ASP A 156 4.97 -2.21 -3.16
N ALA A 157 4.14 -3.15 -2.67
CA ALA A 157 4.07 -3.50 -1.25
C ALA A 157 4.82 -4.81 -1.02
N PHE A 158 5.70 -4.86 -0.03
CA PHE A 158 6.49 -6.03 0.32
C PHE A 158 6.31 -6.43 1.78
N GLY A 159 6.58 -7.70 2.08
CA GLY A 159 6.41 -8.28 3.40
C GLY A 159 4.97 -8.68 3.72
N SER A 160 4.70 -8.97 4.99
CA SER A 160 3.39 -9.39 5.46
C SER A 160 2.39 -8.25 5.42
N VAL A 161 1.18 -8.50 4.88
CA VAL A 161 0.07 -7.53 4.91
C VAL A 161 -0.35 -7.19 6.34
N PHE A 162 -0.23 -8.14 7.27
CA PHE A 162 -0.50 -7.92 8.70
C PHE A 162 0.53 -6.96 9.32
N ALA A 163 1.81 -7.15 9.03
CA ALA A 163 2.86 -6.26 9.52
C ALA A 163 2.75 -4.85 8.90
N LEU A 164 2.39 -4.74 7.63
CA LEU A 164 2.14 -3.45 6.98
C LEU A 164 0.93 -2.76 7.62
N TYR A 165 -0.18 -3.50 7.85
CA TYR A 165 -1.36 -2.97 8.53
C TYR A 165 -1.04 -2.49 9.95
N GLU A 166 -0.32 -3.27 10.75
CA GLU A 166 0.09 -2.91 12.12
C GLU A 166 0.87 -1.59 12.14
N ARG A 167 1.86 -1.45 11.27
CA ARG A 167 2.67 -0.23 11.14
C ARG A 167 1.84 1.00 10.76
N LEU A 168 0.93 0.85 9.80
CA LEU A 168 0.06 1.96 9.35
C LEU A 168 -1.02 2.29 10.37
N ARG A 169 -1.60 1.28 11.06
CA ARG A 169 -2.57 1.44 12.15
C ARG A 169 -2.01 2.29 13.29
N ALA A 170 -0.75 2.06 13.66
CA ALA A 170 -0.07 2.85 14.70
C ALA A 170 0.10 4.33 14.30
N ARG A 171 0.27 4.62 13.01
CA ARG A 171 0.41 5.99 12.49
C ARG A 171 -0.94 6.69 12.30
N GLN A 172 -1.99 5.93 12.04
CA GLN A 172 -3.31 6.42 11.66
C GLN A 172 -4.40 5.66 12.43
N PRO A 173 -4.53 5.87 13.76
CA PRO A 173 -5.64 5.29 14.53
C PRO A 173 -6.96 5.98 14.12
N VAL A 174 -7.94 5.18 13.68
CA VAL A 174 -9.22 5.66 13.12
C VAL A 174 -10.38 4.79 13.59
N PRO A 175 -11.64 5.30 13.56
CA PRO A 175 -12.81 4.53 13.97
C PRO A 175 -13.31 3.51 12.92
N TYR A 176 -12.91 3.63 11.66
CA TYR A 176 -13.37 2.78 10.56
C TYR A 176 -12.20 2.17 9.80
N GLY A 177 -11.27 1.56 10.54
CA GLY A 177 -10.20 0.75 9.97
C GLY A 177 -10.73 -0.55 9.40
N ALA A 178 -10.01 -1.13 8.40
CA ALA A 178 -10.30 -2.47 7.92
C ALA A 178 -9.04 -3.17 7.41
N LEU A 179 -8.91 -4.46 7.72
CA LEU A 179 -7.98 -5.37 7.08
C LEU A 179 -8.79 -6.54 6.53
N ILE A 180 -8.87 -6.65 5.21
CA ILE A 180 -9.70 -7.65 4.53
C ILE A 180 -8.82 -8.48 3.61
N GLY A 181 -8.81 -9.80 3.79
CA GLY A 181 -8.26 -10.75 2.83
C GLY A 181 -9.32 -11.13 1.81
N LEU A 182 -9.02 -10.92 0.53
CA LEU A 182 -9.95 -11.15 -0.58
C LEU A 182 -9.81 -12.57 -1.15
N PRO A 183 -10.88 -13.11 -1.81
CA PRO A 183 -10.87 -14.46 -2.37
C PRO A 183 -9.80 -14.70 -3.46
N ASP A 184 -9.41 -13.67 -4.19
CA ASP A 184 -8.36 -13.71 -5.22
C ASP A 184 -6.94 -13.71 -4.65
N GLY A 185 -6.80 -13.62 -3.31
CA GLY A 185 -5.53 -13.49 -2.60
C GLY A 185 -5.04 -12.04 -2.48
N GLY A 186 -5.81 -11.07 -2.95
CA GLY A 186 -5.60 -9.65 -2.70
C GLY A 186 -5.94 -9.26 -1.26
N ALA A 187 -5.69 -8.00 -0.90
CA ALA A 187 -6.03 -7.46 0.41
C ALA A 187 -6.42 -5.98 0.36
N LEU A 188 -7.32 -5.57 1.25
CA LEU A 188 -7.65 -4.17 1.49
C LEU A 188 -7.20 -3.76 2.88
N LEU A 189 -6.46 -2.65 2.95
CA LEU A 189 -6.00 -2.03 4.19
C LEU A 189 -6.60 -0.62 4.27
N SER A 190 -7.67 -0.45 5.03
CA SER A 190 -8.37 0.84 5.16
C SER A 190 -8.06 1.49 6.50
N PHE A 191 -7.81 2.80 6.45
CA PHE A 191 -7.59 3.67 7.63
C PHE A 191 -8.54 4.86 7.55
N SER A 192 -9.83 4.57 7.31
CA SER A 192 -10.84 5.61 7.09
C SER A 192 -11.29 6.26 8.39
N PRO A 193 -11.30 7.60 8.47
CA PRO A 193 -11.90 8.32 9.58
C PRO A 193 -13.40 8.58 9.37
N GLU A 194 -13.96 8.35 8.17
CA GLU A 194 -15.25 8.89 7.75
C GLU A 194 -16.36 7.85 7.73
N LEU A 195 -17.44 8.14 8.47
CA LEU A 195 -18.68 7.40 8.40
C LEU A 195 -19.48 7.83 7.17
N PHE A 196 -19.77 6.88 6.28
CA PHE A 196 -20.72 7.11 5.20
C PHE A 196 -22.16 7.10 5.74
N VAL A 197 -22.62 5.95 6.23
CA VAL A 197 -23.95 5.80 6.82
C VAL A 197 -23.97 4.65 7.82
N ARG A 198 -24.67 4.85 8.94
CA ARG A 198 -25.00 3.80 9.92
C ARG A 198 -26.50 3.71 10.07
N HIS A 199 -27.01 2.51 10.04
CA HIS A 199 -28.35 2.16 10.44
C HIS A 199 -28.33 1.48 11.81
N THR A 200 -29.18 1.94 12.70
CA THR A 200 -29.39 1.30 14.00
C THR A 200 -30.86 1.42 14.39
N ALA A 201 -31.56 0.30 14.49
CA ALA A 201 -32.96 0.23 14.93
C ALA A 201 -33.87 1.25 14.22
N GLY A 202 -33.80 1.33 12.87
CA GLY A 202 -34.61 2.24 12.06
C GLY A 202 -34.10 3.68 11.95
N THR A 203 -32.98 4.00 12.60
CA THR A 203 -32.38 5.34 12.50
C THR A 203 -31.15 5.30 11.57
N LEU A 204 -31.13 6.18 10.57
CA LEU A 204 -29.96 6.47 9.74
C LEU A 204 -29.17 7.62 10.33
N LEU A 205 -27.84 7.48 10.31
CA LEU A 205 -26.90 8.50 10.75
C LEU A 205 -25.74 8.61 9.75
N ALA A 206 -25.45 9.81 9.27
CA ALA A 206 -24.30 10.16 8.46
C ALA A 206 -23.44 11.21 9.19
N ARG A 207 -22.10 11.12 9.03
CA ARG A 207 -21.18 12.07 9.69
C ARG A 207 -20.13 12.57 8.70
N PRO A 208 -20.47 13.58 7.90
CA PRO A 208 -19.51 14.17 6.97
C PRO A 208 -18.38 14.90 7.71
N MET A 209 -17.21 14.91 7.09
CA MET A 209 -16.01 15.56 7.60
C MET A 209 -15.47 16.56 6.58
N LYS A 210 -15.28 17.82 7.01
CA LYS A 210 -14.61 18.88 6.22
C LYS A 210 -13.84 19.78 7.16
N GLY A 211 -12.69 20.25 6.70
CA GLY A 211 -11.79 21.07 7.51
C GLY A 211 -10.87 20.25 8.40
N THR A 212 -9.57 20.50 8.29
CA THR A 212 -8.52 19.79 9.03
C THR A 212 -7.53 20.80 9.59
N ALA A 213 -7.11 20.59 10.84
CA ALA A 213 -6.01 21.32 11.45
C ALA A 213 -5.03 20.34 12.11
N PRO A 214 -3.73 20.66 12.21
CA PRO A 214 -2.77 19.77 12.87
C PRO A 214 -3.03 19.72 14.38
N ALA A 215 -2.96 18.51 14.98
CA ALA A 215 -2.90 18.34 16.43
C ALA A 215 -1.43 18.37 16.88
N GLY A 216 -1.09 19.22 17.84
CA GLY A 216 0.31 19.53 18.22
C GLY A 216 0.84 18.78 19.44
N GLY A 217 0.02 17.96 20.11
CA GLY A 217 0.42 17.24 21.33
C GLY A 217 0.28 18.03 22.65
N ASP A 218 0.17 19.34 22.58
CA ASP A 218 -0.17 20.22 23.71
C ASP A 218 -1.69 20.45 23.73
N ALA A 219 -2.34 20.08 24.84
CA ALA A 219 -3.80 20.13 24.97
C ALA A 219 -4.36 21.58 24.83
N GLU A 220 -3.63 22.58 25.29
CA GLU A 220 -4.06 23.97 25.20
C GLU A 220 -3.95 24.52 23.77
N ILE A 221 -2.86 24.17 23.06
CA ILE A 221 -2.67 24.51 21.63
C ILE A 221 -3.74 23.80 20.79
N ASP A 222 -3.99 22.53 21.05
CA ASP A 222 -5.00 21.75 20.32
C ASP A 222 -6.42 22.29 20.56
N ALA A 223 -6.75 22.70 21.80
CA ALA A 223 -8.03 23.33 22.11
C ALA A 223 -8.22 24.67 21.37
N ARG A 224 -7.15 25.49 21.29
CA ARG A 224 -7.18 26.75 20.53
C ARG A 224 -7.37 26.50 19.04
N ARG A 225 -6.59 25.58 18.45
CA ARG A 225 -6.74 25.21 17.03
C ARG A 225 -8.12 24.62 16.72
N ALA A 226 -8.68 23.84 17.65
CA ALA A 226 -10.05 23.34 17.51
C ALA A 226 -11.08 24.46 17.50
N ALA A 227 -10.93 25.46 18.37
CA ALA A 227 -11.80 26.63 18.40
C ALA A 227 -11.67 27.48 17.12
N ASP A 228 -10.45 27.70 16.65
CA ASP A 228 -10.17 28.43 15.40
C ASP A 228 -10.79 27.70 14.20
N LEU A 229 -10.60 26.38 14.10
CA LEU A 229 -11.19 25.56 13.04
C LEU A 229 -12.73 25.59 13.08
N ALA A 230 -13.33 25.52 14.29
CA ALA A 230 -14.79 25.57 14.46
C ALA A 230 -15.39 26.92 14.04
N LEU A 231 -14.60 27.98 14.00
CA LEU A 231 -15.02 29.34 13.60
C LEU A 231 -14.60 29.71 12.18
N ASP A 232 -13.77 28.89 11.54
CA ASP A 232 -13.27 29.17 10.19
C ASP A 232 -14.39 29.22 9.17
N THR A 233 -14.54 30.34 8.50
CA THR A 233 -15.68 30.64 7.62
C THR A 233 -15.69 29.73 6.38
N LYS A 234 -14.52 29.46 5.80
CA LYS A 234 -14.37 28.60 4.60
C LYS A 234 -14.75 27.16 4.95
N ASN A 235 -14.12 26.59 5.98
CA ASN A 235 -14.37 25.20 6.40
C ASN A 235 -15.83 24.98 6.82
N ARG A 236 -16.45 25.97 7.46
CA ARG A 236 -17.89 25.92 7.80
C ARG A 236 -18.78 25.93 6.57
N ALA A 237 -18.48 26.78 5.58
CA ALA A 237 -19.26 26.85 4.34
C ALA A 237 -19.20 25.52 3.57
N GLU A 238 -18.00 24.94 3.43
CA GLU A 238 -17.80 23.64 2.80
C GLU A 238 -18.53 22.50 3.56
N ASN A 239 -18.41 22.48 4.89
CA ASN A 239 -19.08 21.47 5.72
C ASN A 239 -20.62 21.61 5.61
N LEU A 240 -21.16 22.83 5.65
CA LEU A 240 -22.61 23.09 5.54
C LEU A 240 -23.16 22.61 4.19
N MET A 241 -22.43 22.85 3.10
CA MET A 241 -22.84 22.38 1.77
C MET A 241 -22.99 20.84 1.72
N ILE A 242 -22.04 20.11 2.31
CA ILE A 242 -22.12 18.65 2.39
C ILE A 242 -23.23 18.18 3.33
N VAL A 243 -23.46 18.90 4.44
CA VAL A 243 -24.60 18.63 5.34
C VAL A 243 -25.92 18.75 4.58
N ASP A 244 -26.10 19.80 3.77
CA ASP A 244 -27.33 20.00 2.99
C ASP A 244 -27.49 18.92 1.92
N LEU A 245 -26.41 18.50 1.26
CA LEU A 245 -26.44 17.39 0.31
C LEU A 245 -26.91 16.09 1.01
N LEU A 246 -26.34 15.75 2.16
CA LEU A 246 -26.71 14.55 2.92
C LEU A 246 -28.12 14.64 3.53
N ARG A 247 -28.58 15.83 3.92
CA ARG A 247 -29.97 16.03 4.33
C ARG A 247 -30.93 15.71 3.19
N ASN A 248 -30.62 16.16 1.96
CA ASN A 248 -31.39 15.84 0.78
C ASN A 248 -31.40 14.33 0.49
N ASP A 249 -30.21 13.70 0.51
CA ASP A 249 -30.05 12.27 0.24
C ASP A 249 -30.80 11.41 1.26
N LEU A 250 -30.61 11.66 2.56
CA LEU A 250 -31.34 10.98 3.63
C LEU A 250 -32.87 11.24 3.55
N GLY A 251 -33.26 12.46 3.17
CA GLY A 251 -34.68 12.84 3.03
C GLY A 251 -35.45 11.99 2.03
N ARG A 252 -34.80 11.42 1.03
CA ARG A 252 -35.44 10.56 0.00
C ARG A 252 -35.96 9.23 0.57
N VAL A 253 -35.35 8.74 1.67
CA VAL A 253 -35.70 7.46 2.32
C VAL A 253 -36.23 7.62 3.74
N ALA A 254 -36.22 8.84 4.26
CA ALA A 254 -36.67 9.15 5.62
C ALA A 254 -38.19 9.31 5.72
N GLN A 255 -38.70 9.12 6.93
CA GLN A 255 -40.04 9.61 7.30
C GLN A 255 -40.05 11.14 7.23
N THR A 256 -41.11 11.71 6.66
CA THR A 256 -41.25 13.16 6.50
C THR A 256 -41.10 13.88 7.84
N GLY A 257 -40.30 14.94 7.87
CA GLY A 257 -40.06 15.78 9.04
C GLY A 257 -39.08 15.22 10.08
N THR A 258 -38.44 14.06 9.82
CA THR A 258 -37.49 13.43 10.78
C THR A 258 -36.03 13.72 10.53
N VAL A 259 -35.69 14.32 9.38
CA VAL A 259 -34.29 14.70 9.07
C VAL A 259 -33.85 15.84 9.99
N ALA A 260 -32.82 15.62 10.77
CA ALA A 260 -32.29 16.57 11.73
C ALA A 260 -30.75 16.64 11.69
N VAL A 261 -30.20 17.79 12.08
CA VAL A 261 -28.76 18.01 12.23
C VAL A 261 -28.48 18.30 13.72
N PRO A 262 -28.36 17.26 14.56
CA PRO A 262 -28.21 17.44 16.01
C PRO A 262 -26.86 18.07 16.40
N LYS A 263 -25.83 17.91 15.57
CA LYS A 263 -24.50 18.47 15.79
C LYS A 263 -23.98 19.07 14.50
N LEU A 264 -23.48 20.30 14.57
CA LEU A 264 -22.96 21.06 13.45
C LEU A 264 -21.58 21.64 13.85
N PHE A 265 -20.58 21.47 12.97
CA PHE A 265 -19.21 22.00 13.14
C PHE A 265 -18.48 21.53 14.41
N GLU A 266 -18.73 20.30 14.86
CA GLU A 266 -18.04 19.70 16.00
C GLU A 266 -16.59 19.34 15.58
N VAL A 267 -15.60 19.84 16.33
CA VAL A 267 -14.20 19.51 16.05
C VAL A 267 -13.76 18.36 16.94
N THR A 268 -13.30 17.28 16.33
CA THR A 268 -12.85 16.07 17.01
C THR A 268 -11.41 15.75 16.62
N ARG A 269 -10.62 15.24 17.57
CA ARG A 269 -9.24 14.82 17.33
C ARG A 269 -9.21 13.39 16.78
N PHE A 270 -8.48 13.20 15.65
CA PHE A 270 -8.17 11.90 15.06
C PHE A 270 -6.65 11.75 14.92
N GLY A 271 -6.02 11.14 15.92
CA GLY A 271 -4.57 10.99 15.96
C GLY A 271 -3.83 12.33 15.95
N ALA A 272 -3.08 12.62 14.90
CA ALA A 272 -2.29 13.83 14.72
C ALA A 272 -3.06 15.01 14.08
N VAL A 273 -4.37 14.89 13.88
CA VAL A 273 -5.19 15.93 13.25
C VAL A 273 -6.47 16.20 14.04
N LEU A 274 -6.94 17.45 13.94
CA LEU A 274 -8.26 17.90 14.35
C LEU A 274 -9.12 17.97 13.09
N GLN A 275 -10.36 17.46 13.16
CA GLN A 275 -11.30 17.47 12.02
C GLN A 275 -12.65 18.02 12.42
N MET A 276 -13.20 18.89 11.58
CA MET A 276 -14.56 19.39 11.73
C MET A 276 -15.56 18.38 11.18
N THR A 277 -16.52 17.96 11.99
CA THR A 277 -17.57 17.01 11.64
C THR A 277 -18.95 17.61 11.92
N SER A 278 -19.93 17.16 11.17
CA SER A 278 -21.35 17.41 11.47
C SER A 278 -22.11 16.09 11.47
N THR A 279 -23.26 16.03 12.13
CA THR A 279 -24.06 14.82 12.22
C THR A 279 -25.42 15.07 11.61
N VAL A 280 -25.80 14.25 10.62
CA VAL A 280 -27.15 14.24 10.03
C VAL A 280 -27.83 12.94 10.42
N ARG A 281 -29.06 13.02 10.93
CA ARG A 281 -29.85 11.88 11.39
C ARG A 281 -31.24 11.92 10.77
N ALA A 282 -31.79 10.73 10.48
CA ALA A 282 -33.16 10.59 9.99
C ALA A 282 -33.77 9.28 10.47
N GLN A 283 -35.09 9.24 10.67
CA GLN A 283 -35.84 7.99 10.83
C GLN A 283 -36.15 7.42 9.46
N LEU A 284 -35.74 6.17 9.24
CA LEU A 284 -36.00 5.47 7.98
C LEU A 284 -37.51 5.16 7.84
N ARG A 285 -38.04 5.25 6.62
CA ARG A 285 -39.40 4.77 6.35
C ARG A 285 -39.45 3.25 6.61
N PRO A 286 -40.52 2.74 7.22
CA PRO A 286 -40.62 1.31 7.55
C PRO A 286 -40.61 0.38 6.33
N ASP A 287 -41.00 0.88 5.17
CA ASP A 287 -41.10 0.18 3.88
C ASP A 287 -39.85 0.37 3.00
N ALA A 288 -38.86 1.16 3.44
CA ALA A 288 -37.66 1.42 2.65
C ALA A 288 -36.84 0.14 2.47
N THR A 289 -36.49 -0.16 1.23
CA THR A 289 -35.63 -1.30 0.85
C THR A 289 -34.17 -0.90 0.84
N LEU A 290 -33.25 -1.89 0.92
CA LEU A 290 -31.82 -1.63 0.75
C LEU A 290 -31.51 -1.01 -0.62
N ALA A 291 -32.20 -1.44 -1.68
CA ALA A 291 -32.05 -0.86 -3.03
C ALA A 291 -32.38 0.64 -3.06
N GLU A 292 -33.47 1.06 -2.40
CA GLU A 292 -33.81 2.49 -2.29
C GLU A 292 -32.79 3.28 -1.46
N ILE A 293 -32.28 2.68 -0.37
CA ILE A 293 -31.25 3.31 0.47
C ILE A 293 -29.98 3.56 -0.36
N PHE A 294 -29.49 2.56 -1.10
CA PHE A 294 -28.33 2.73 -1.97
C PHE A 294 -28.58 3.72 -3.10
N ALA A 295 -29.71 3.65 -3.79
CA ALA A 295 -30.06 4.58 -4.86
C ALA A 295 -30.19 6.05 -4.38
N ALA A 296 -30.56 6.26 -3.11
CA ALA A 296 -30.65 7.59 -2.53
C ALA A 296 -29.30 8.15 -2.07
N LEU A 297 -28.47 7.31 -1.43
CA LEU A 297 -27.29 7.76 -0.70
C LEU A 297 -25.98 7.57 -1.48
N TYR A 298 -25.87 6.50 -2.28
CA TYR A 298 -24.61 6.06 -2.87
C TYR A 298 -24.32 6.72 -4.23
N PRO A 299 -23.05 7.14 -4.50
CA PRO A 299 -21.95 7.19 -3.55
C PRO A 299 -22.08 8.36 -2.57
N CYS A 300 -21.24 8.38 -1.52
CA CYS A 300 -21.30 9.43 -0.49
C CYS A 300 -21.13 10.83 -1.11
N GLY A 301 -21.95 11.79 -0.68
CA GLY A 301 -21.88 13.16 -1.18
C GLY A 301 -20.57 13.88 -0.87
N SER A 302 -19.92 13.55 0.26
CA SER A 302 -18.67 14.19 0.72
C SER A 302 -17.49 13.99 -0.23
N ILE A 303 -17.52 12.88 -1.01
CA ILE A 303 -16.44 12.50 -1.94
C ILE A 303 -16.79 12.72 -3.42
N THR A 304 -17.92 13.33 -3.71
CA THR A 304 -18.37 13.71 -5.05
C THR A 304 -18.36 15.24 -5.19
N GLY A 305 -19.45 15.87 -4.88
CA GLY A 305 -19.71 17.31 -4.91
C GLY A 305 -21.17 17.60 -5.11
N ALA A 306 -21.52 18.84 -5.37
CA ALA A 306 -22.90 19.31 -5.48
C ALA A 306 -23.09 20.19 -6.73
N PRO A 307 -24.09 19.86 -7.59
CA PRO A 307 -25.04 18.73 -7.57
C PRO A 307 -24.36 17.39 -7.90
N LYS A 308 -24.73 16.32 -7.17
CA LYS A 308 -24.04 15.01 -7.22
C LYS A 308 -23.88 14.46 -8.65
N ARG A 309 -24.98 14.37 -9.41
CA ARG A 309 -24.95 13.80 -10.76
C ARG A 309 -23.99 14.55 -11.70
N ARG A 310 -24.15 15.87 -11.81
CA ARG A 310 -23.30 16.68 -12.69
C ARG A 310 -21.85 16.64 -12.29
N THR A 311 -21.57 16.67 -10.99
CA THR A 311 -20.20 16.57 -10.48
C THR A 311 -19.57 15.22 -10.81
N MET A 312 -20.32 14.12 -10.74
CA MET A 312 -19.81 12.80 -11.10
C MET A 312 -19.49 12.68 -12.60
N GLU A 313 -20.27 13.33 -13.47
CA GLU A 313 -19.98 13.44 -14.90
C GLU A 313 -18.65 14.19 -15.14
N ILE A 314 -18.43 15.30 -14.44
CA ILE A 314 -17.17 16.07 -14.50
C ILE A 314 -15.99 15.25 -13.99
N ILE A 315 -16.18 14.49 -12.92
CA ILE A 315 -15.15 13.58 -12.37
C ILE A 315 -14.76 12.52 -13.40
N ASP A 316 -15.73 11.89 -14.05
CA ASP A 316 -15.45 10.87 -15.09
C ASP A 316 -14.71 11.46 -16.29
N GLU A 317 -15.00 12.71 -16.66
CA GLU A 317 -14.30 13.42 -17.73
C GLU A 317 -12.82 13.70 -17.37
N LEU A 318 -12.57 14.14 -16.13
CA LEU A 318 -11.27 14.71 -15.73
C LEU A 318 -10.30 13.70 -15.12
N GLU A 319 -10.77 12.72 -14.35
CA GLU A 319 -9.90 11.71 -13.76
C GLU A 319 -9.47 10.68 -14.81
N PRO A 320 -8.17 10.36 -14.93
CA PRO A 320 -7.70 9.45 -15.97
C PRO A 320 -8.08 7.98 -15.71
N ASP A 321 -8.17 7.57 -14.45
CA ASP A 321 -8.40 6.19 -14.02
C ASP A 321 -9.68 6.05 -13.18
N PRO A 322 -10.31 4.87 -13.14
CA PRO A 322 -11.44 4.61 -12.25
C PRO A 322 -11.00 4.71 -10.78
N ARG A 323 -11.96 4.93 -9.90
CA ARG A 323 -11.72 5.06 -8.45
C ARG A 323 -11.66 3.71 -7.74
N GLY A 324 -12.36 2.72 -8.23
CA GLY A 324 -12.45 1.40 -7.62
C GLY A 324 -13.03 1.46 -6.20
N VAL A 325 -12.42 0.73 -5.27
CA VAL A 325 -12.84 0.74 -3.85
C VAL A 325 -12.64 2.12 -3.21
N TYR A 326 -11.62 2.87 -3.64
CA TYR A 326 -11.39 4.21 -3.11
C TYR A 326 -12.62 5.10 -3.34
N THR A 327 -13.09 5.77 -2.29
CA THR A 327 -14.32 6.58 -2.30
C THR A 327 -15.64 5.80 -2.58
N GLY A 328 -15.59 4.47 -2.57
CA GLY A 328 -16.75 3.61 -2.58
C GLY A 328 -17.37 3.43 -1.18
N ALA A 329 -17.58 2.17 -0.74
CA ALA A 329 -17.98 1.86 0.63
C ALA A 329 -17.43 0.51 1.10
N ILE A 330 -17.02 0.45 2.38
CA ILE A 330 -16.67 -0.77 3.11
C ILE A 330 -17.44 -0.77 4.44
N GLY A 331 -17.93 -1.94 4.86
CA GLY A 331 -18.58 -2.02 6.16
C GLY A 331 -19.18 -3.39 6.47
N TRP A 332 -20.28 -3.40 7.16
CA TRP A 332 -20.92 -4.62 7.63
C TRP A 332 -22.45 -4.50 7.67
N PHE A 333 -23.11 -5.66 7.55
CA PHE A 333 -24.52 -5.88 7.80
C PHE A 333 -24.67 -7.04 8.78
N ASP A 334 -25.45 -6.83 9.84
CA ASP A 334 -25.84 -7.86 10.80
C ASP A 334 -27.11 -8.59 10.34
N PRO A 335 -27.32 -9.85 10.77
CA PRO A 335 -28.60 -10.54 10.60
C PRO A 335 -29.77 -9.71 11.16
N PRO A 336 -30.95 -9.71 10.49
CA PRO A 336 -32.11 -8.96 10.96
C PRO A 336 -32.68 -9.56 12.24
N ALA A 337 -33.26 -8.73 13.11
CA ALA A 337 -34.12 -9.20 14.17
C ALA A 337 -35.41 -9.76 13.56
N SER A 338 -36.09 -10.62 14.34
CA SER A 338 -37.36 -11.23 13.87
C SER A 338 -38.37 -10.17 13.41
N GLY A 339 -38.88 -10.32 12.18
CA GLY A 339 -39.86 -9.41 11.56
C GLY A 339 -39.25 -8.18 10.89
N GLN A 340 -37.92 -8.04 10.82
CA GLN A 340 -37.26 -7.00 10.05
C GLN A 340 -36.76 -7.54 8.70
N ALA A 341 -36.76 -6.70 7.66
CA ALA A 341 -36.27 -7.07 6.34
C ALA A 341 -34.72 -7.17 6.32
N TYR A 342 -34.04 -6.32 7.06
CA TYR A 342 -32.57 -6.30 7.23
C TYR A 342 -32.20 -5.82 8.64
N GLY A 343 -31.00 -6.17 9.08
CA GLY A 343 -30.48 -5.81 10.39
C GLY A 343 -29.80 -4.45 10.43
N ASP A 344 -29.06 -4.21 11.51
CA ASP A 344 -28.21 -3.03 11.63
C ASP A 344 -27.05 -3.13 10.65
N PHE A 345 -26.56 -1.98 10.15
CA PHE A 345 -25.41 -1.90 9.29
C PHE A 345 -24.60 -0.62 9.49
N CYS A 346 -23.34 -0.67 9.08
CA CYS A 346 -22.45 0.48 9.09
C CYS A 346 -21.54 0.43 7.87
N LEU A 347 -21.51 1.51 7.09
CA LEU A 347 -20.64 1.69 5.94
C LEU A 347 -19.76 2.91 6.17
N SER A 348 -18.45 2.78 5.88
CA SER A 348 -17.48 3.85 5.87
C SER A 348 -17.12 4.24 4.44
N VAL A 349 -16.60 5.45 4.26
CA VAL A 349 -16.01 5.91 3.00
C VAL A 349 -14.55 5.45 2.96
N PRO A 350 -14.14 4.54 2.06
CA PRO A 350 -12.76 4.04 2.00
C PRO A 350 -11.80 5.07 1.40
N ILE A 351 -11.48 6.09 2.19
CA ILE A 351 -10.34 7.00 2.00
C ILE A 351 -9.18 6.53 2.86
N ARG A 352 -7.95 6.91 2.52
CA ARG A 352 -6.73 6.35 3.16
C ARG A 352 -6.73 4.82 3.12
N THR A 353 -7.13 4.28 1.98
CA THR A 353 -7.32 2.84 1.78
C THR A 353 -6.39 2.35 0.69
N LEU A 354 -5.65 1.30 1.00
CA LEU A 354 -4.77 0.59 0.08
C LEU A 354 -5.51 -0.60 -0.49
N SER A 355 -5.50 -0.73 -1.81
CA SER A 355 -5.87 -1.97 -2.51
C SER A 355 -4.58 -2.67 -2.90
N LEU A 356 -4.38 -3.91 -2.43
CA LEU A 356 -3.21 -4.72 -2.74
C LEU A 356 -3.64 -5.93 -3.57
N GLY A 357 -3.03 -6.10 -4.73
CA GLY A 357 -3.24 -7.27 -5.59
C GLY A 357 -2.73 -8.57 -4.96
N PRO A 358 -3.01 -9.73 -5.57
CA PRO A 358 -2.49 -11.02 -5.14
C PRO A 358 -0.96 -11.05 -5.23
N GLY A 359 -0.31 -11.86 -4.38
CA GLY A 359 1.15 -12.04 -4.35
C GLY A 359 1.61 -12.58 -3.02
N ALA A 360 2.71 -13.31 -3.01
CA ALA A 360 3.30 -13.87 -1.80
C ALA A 360 4.41 -12.98 -1.22
N GLY A 361 5.32 -12.48 -2.05
CA GLY A 361 6.48 -11.65 -1.64
C GLY A 361 6.31 -10.18 -2.00
N LEU A 362 5.87 -9.90 -3.21
CA LEU A 362 5.65 -8.56 -3.74
C LEU A 362 4.21 -8.43 -4.25
N ARG A 363 3.54 -7.34 -3.90
CA ARG A 363 2.17 -7.04 -4.32
C ARG A 363 2.11 -5.68 -4.99
N ARG A 364 1.37 -5.56 -6.08
CA ARG A 364 1.01 -4.25 -6.61
C ARG A 364 -0.01 -3.59 -5.70
N GLY A 365 0.25 -2.34 -5.32
CA GLY A 365 -0.62 -1.56 -4.45
C GLY A 365 -1.09 -0.28 -5.11
N GLU A 366 -2.28 0.16 -4.72
CA GLU A 366 -2.85 1.45 -5.12
C GLU A 366 -3.45 2.17 -3.93
N LEU A 367 -3.25 3.48 -3.87
CA LEU A 367 -3.86 4.41 -2.91
C LEU A 367 -4.46 5.58 -3.66
N GLY A 368 -5.75 5.83 -3.49
CA GLY A 368 -6.38 7.06 -3.96
C GLY A 368 -6.14 8.23 -3.00
N VAL A 369 -5.90 9.41 -3.57
CA VAL A 369 -5.80 10.69 -2.85
C VAL A 369 -6.53 11.77 -3.62
N GLY A 370 -7.05 12.78 -2.93
CA GLY A 370 -7.76 13.88 -3.59
C GLY A 370 -8.09 15.04 -2.66
N ALA A 371 -8.63 16.09 -3.27
CA ALA A 371 -9.03 17.32 -2.62
C ALA A 371 -10.40 17.80 -3.12
N GLY A 372 -11.11 18.51 -2.27
CA GLY A 372 -12.39 19.14 -2.62
C GLY A 372 -12.16 20.52 -3.21
N ILE A 373 -12.31 20.64 -4.52
CA ILE A 373 -11.99 21.86 -5.26
C ILE A 373 -13.20 22.79 -5.29
N VAL A 374 -12.99 24.02 -4.86
CA VAL A 374 -13.92 25.13 -4.94
C VAL A 374 -13.34 26.25 -5.81
N TYR A 375 -14.14 27.28 -6.11
CA TYR A 375 -13.71 28.38 -7.00
C TYR A 375 -12.41 29.05 -6.55
N ASP A 376 -12.23 29.27 -5.23
CA ASP A 376 -11.07 29.94 -4.65
C ASP A 376 -9.93 28.97 -4.28
N SER A 377 -9.98 27.71 -4.72
CA SER A 377 -8.90 26.75 -4.47
C SER A 377 -7.61 27.16 -5.19
N ASP A 378 -6.49 27.12 -4.46
CA ASP A 378 -5.14 27.26 -5.00
C ASP A 378 -4.62 25.91 -5.52
N PRO A 379 -4.36 25.76 -6.82
CA PRO A 379 -4.02 24.44 -7.39
C PRO A 379 -2.78 23.79 -6.76
N GLN A 380 -1.72 24.56 -6.50
CA GLN A 380 -0.48 24.06 -5.89
C GLN A 380 -0.72 23.68 -4.42
N GLY A 381 -1.51 24.46 -3.70
CA GLY A 381 -1.91 24.18 -2.32
C GLY A 381 -2.73 22.88 -2.21
N GLU A 382 -3.68 22.68 -3.12
CA GLU A 382 -4.50 21.46 -3.16
C GLU A 382 -3.65 20.22 -3.50
N TYR A 383 -2.68 20.33 -4.42
CA TYR A 383 -1.74 19.25 -4.71
C TYR A 383 -0.87 18.92 -3.49
N ALA A 384 -0.35 19.93 -2.81
CA ALA A 384 0.41 19.75 -1.58
C ALA A 384 -0.43 19.08 -0.47
N GLU A 385 -1.72 19.42 -0.36
CA GLU A 385 -2.66 18.79 0.56
C GLU A 385 -2.88 17.31 0.23
N CYS A 386 -3.02 16.94 -1.05
CA CYS A 386 -3.10 15.55 -1.48
C CYS A 386 -1.85 14.75 -1.07
N ARG A 387 -0.66 15.32 -1.28
CA ARG A 387 0.61 14.71 -0.83
C ARG A 387 0.66 14.55 0.68
N LEU A 388 0.18 15.54 1.44
CA LEU A 388 0.10 15.46 2.90
C LEU A 388 -0.85 14.34 3.35
N LYS A 389 -2.00 14.19 2.69
CA LYS A 389 -2.95 13.10 2.95
C LYS A 389 -2.34 11.72 2.69
N ALA A 390 -1.45 11.59 1.69
CA ALA A 390 -0.74 10.35 1.41
C ALA A 390 0.40 10.04 2.39
N ARG A 391 0.86 11.02 3.17
CA ARG A 391 2.09 10.93 4.00
C ARG A 391 2.03 9.85 5.07
N PHE A 392 0.85 9.41 5.51
CA PHE A 392 0.73 8.28 6.43
C PHE A 392 1.35 7.00 5.83
N LEU A 393 1.28 6.82 4.51
CA LEU A 393 1.86 5.73 3.74
C LEU A 393 3.26 6.10 3.19
N THR A 394 3.36 7.18 2.40
CA THR A 394 4.60 7.55 1.70
C THR A 394 5.73 7.95 2.66
N GLY A 395 5.40 8.36 3.87
CA GLY A 395 6.35 8.65 4.93
C GLY A 395 6.64 7.45 5.86
N LEU A 396 6.25 6.22 5.48
CA LEU A 396 6.57 5.01 6.25
C LEU A 396 8.06 4.68 6.05
N PRO A 397 8.91 4.70 7.10
CA PRO A 397 10.33 4.47 6.92
C PRO A 397 10.62 2.99 6.61
N ASN A 398 11.52 2.74 5.67
CA ASN A 398 12.09 1.43 5.42
C ASN A 398 13.34 1.24 6.31
N GLU A 399 13.20 0.46 7.40
CA GLU A 399 14.18 0.36 8.51
C GLU A 399 15.27 -0.67 8.25
N PHE A 400 15.88 -0.65 7.06
CA PHE A 400 17.02 -1.49 6.72
C PHE A 400 18.08 -0.68 5.98
N GLU A 401 19.33 -1.11 6.05
CA GLU A 401 20.41 -0.49 5.27
C GLU A 401 20.39 -0.97 3.82
N ILE A 402 20.70 -0.07 2.89
CA ILE A 402 21.09 -0.36 1.52
C ILE A 402 22.59 -0.13 1.45
N PHE A 403 23.36 -1.10 0.93
CA PHE A 403 24.79 -0.98 0.99
C PHE A 403 25.51 -1.49 -0.26
N GLU A 404 26.76 -1.07 -0.41
CA GLU A 404 27.70 -1.56 -1.40
C GLU A 404 28.98 -2.10 -0.74
N THR A 405 29.64 -3.01 -1.45
CA THR A 405 30.98 -3.48 -1.10
C THR A 405 31.90 -3.31 -2.30
N ILE A 406 32.91 -2.48 -2.15
CA ILE A 406 33.78 -2.01 -3.22
C ILE A 406 35.22 -2.47 -2.91
N LYS A 407 35.90 -3.09 -3.87
CA LYS A 407 37.33 -3.35 -3.79
C LYS A 407 38.08 -2.06 -4.04
N ALA A 408 39.04 -1.73 -3.17
CA ALA A 408 39.82 -0.51 -3.30
C ALA A 408 41.28 -0.75 -2.88
N SER A 409 42.21 0.03 -3.45
CA SER A 409 43.55 0.21 -2.98
C SER A 409 43.90 1.69 -3.05
N TRP A 410 44.94 2.11 -2.33
CA TRP A 410 45.38 3.49 -2.41
C TRP A 410 45.90 3.86 -3.82
N THR A 411 46.53 2.90 -4.53
CA THR A 411 47.10 3.09 -5.87
C THR A 411 46.06 3.07 -6.99
N ASP A 412 45.11 2.12 -6.96
CA ASP A 412 44.18 1.90 -8.07
C ASP A 412 42.83 2.59 -7.84
N GLY A 413 42.58 3.12 -6.64
CA GLY A 413 41.32 3.70 -6.27
C GLY A 413 40.20 2.67 -6.04
N PRO A 414 38.94 3.12 -5.93
CA PRO A 414 37.76 2.25 -5.80
C PRO A 414 37.39 1.67 -7.16
N ARG A 415 37.36 0.33 -7.25
CA ARG A 415 37.07 -0.39 -8.50
C ARG A 415 35.58 -0.33 -8.84
N HIS A 416 35.24 -0.03 -10.11
CA HIS A 416 33.86 0.04 -10.62
C HIS A 416 32.97 0.97 -9.80
N LEU A 417 33.49 2.14 -9.41
CA LEU A 417 32.79 3.08 -8.54
C LEU A 417 31.47 3.53 -9.15
N ASP A 418 31.45 3.85 -10.44
CA ASP A 418 30.26 4.37 -11.12
C ASP A 418 29.11 3.35 -11.11
N GLU A 419 29.42 2.08 -11.38
CA GLU A 419 28.44 0.99 -11.38
C GLU A 419 27.90 0.73 -9.96
N HIS A 420 28.74 0.82 -8.94
CA HIS A 420 28.32 0.71 -7.54
C HIS A 420 27.40 1.87 -7.14
N LEU A 421 27.76 3.10 -7.49
CA LEU A 421 26.95 4.29 -7.20
C LEU A 421 25.63 4.26 -7.94
N ALA A 422 25.61 3.83 -9.20
CA ALA A 422 24.37 3.67 -9.98
C ALA A 422 23.44 2.63 -9.33
N ARG A 423 23.96 1.47 -8.87
CA ARG A 423 23.15 0.42 -8.26
C ARG A 423 22.57 0.82 -6.90
N ILE A 424 23.37 1.45 -6.02
CA ILE A 424 22.84 1.91 -4.72
C ILE A 424 21.86 3.06 -4.91
N GLY A 425 22.12 3.98 -5.84
CA GLY A 425 21.21 5.07 -6.19
C GLY A 425 19.87 4.56 -6.70
N ALA A 426 19.87 3.58 -7.60
CA ALA A 426 18.65 2.92 -8.09
C ALA A 426 17.89 2.23 -6.96
N SER A 427 18.58 1.55 -6.03
CA SER A 427 17.95 0.93 -4.86
C SER A 427 17.39 1.97 -3.90
N CYS A 428 18.08 3.07 -3.65
CA CYS A 428 17.59 4.18 -2.83
C CYS A 428 16.33 4.81 -3.44
N ALA A 429 16.34 5.07 -4.74
CA ALA A 429 15.17 5.60 -5.46
C ALA A 429 13.97 4.65 -5.37
N TYR A 430 14.17 3.35 -5.58
CA TYR A 430 13.13 2.33 -5.49
C TYR A 430 12.48 2.30 -4.10
N PHE A 431 13.26 2.38 -3.02
CA PHE A 431 12.75 2.40 -1.64
C PHE A 431 12.38 3.81 -1.14
N GLY A 432 12.29 4.80 -2.03
CA GLY A 432 11.90 6.18 -1.69
C GLY A 432 12.89 6.90 -0.78
N ARG A 433 14.18 6.55 -0.85
CA ARG A 433 15.24 7.10 -0.02
C ARG A 433 16.05 8.14 -0.80
N ALA A 434 16.27 9.30 -0.21
CA ALA A 434 17.12 10.33 -0.81
C ALA A 434 18.56 9.82 -0.99
N PHE A 435 19.17 10.11 -2.13
CA PHE A 435 20.54 9.74 -2.45
C PHE A 435 21.20 10.86 -3.24
N ASP A 436 22.30 11.41 -2.69
CA ASP A 436 23.13 12.40 -3.35
C ASP A 436 24.34 11.68 -3.96
N LEU A 437 24.39 11.60 -5.29
CA LEU A 437 25.41 10.90 -6.04
C LEU A 437 26.80 11.52 -5.85
N ASP A 438 26.90 12.85 -5.86
CA ASP A 438 28.18 13.56 -5.75
C ASP A 438 28.74 13.45 -4.33
N ALA A 439 27.90 13.61 -3.32
CA ALA A 439 28.30 13.39 -1.93
C ALA A 439 28.72 11.94 -1.67
N ALA A 440 28.01 10.95 -2.24
CA ALA A 440 28.36 9.54 -2.13
C ALA A 440 29.73 9.25 -2.79
N ARG A 441 29.96 9.81 -3.98
CA ARG A 441 31.24 9.71 -4.69
C ARG A 441 32.39 10.28 -3.88
N ALA A 442 32.24 11.52 -3.40
CA ALA A 442 33.26 12.19 -2.59
C ALA A 442 33.59 11.36 -1.35
N LEU A 443 32.57 10.87 -0.64
CA LEU A 443 32.76 10.06 0.57
C LEU A 443 33.56 8.76 0.33
N VAL A 444 33.33 8.07 -0.79
CA VAL A 444 34.06 6.84 -1.15
C VAL A 444 35.50 7.17 -1.56
N VAL A 445 35.72 8.24 -2.34
CA VAL A 445 37.03 8.68 -2.76
C VAL A 445 37.87 9.11 -1.54
N ASP A 446 37.33 9.92 -0.64
CA ASP A 446 38.01 10.34 0.60
C ASP A 446 38.37 9.13 1.48
N ALA A 447 37.45 8.18 1.63
CA ALA A 447 37.71 6.94 2.35
C ALA A 447 38.85 6.11 1.69
N CYS A 448 38.91 6.11 0.36
CA CYS A 448 39.96 5.44 -0.39
C CYS A 448 41.33 6.11 -0.21
N LEU A 449 41.39 7.44 -0.24
CA LEU A 449 42.61 8.23 -0.01
C LEU A 449 43.14 8.10 1.42
N ALA A 450 42.29 7.76 2.37
CA ALA A 450 42.66 7.50 3.76
C ALA A 450 43.14 6.06 4.01
N LEU A 451 43.15 5.17 2.99
CA LEU A 451 43.64 3.81 3.13
C LEU A 451 45.21 3.79 3.29
N PRO A 452 45.77 2.74 3.91
CA PRO A 452 47.20 2.47 3.86
C PRO A 452 47.70 2.37 2.41
N HIS A 453 48.92 2.84 2.15
CA HIS A 453 49.54 2.82 0.82
C HIS A 453 49.70 1.40 0.25
N GLU A 454 49.85 0.40 1.12
CA GLU A 454 49.98 -0.99 0.74
C GLU A 454 48.75 -1.80 1.11
N GLY A 455 48.40 -2.76 0.25
CA GLY A 455 47.29 -3.70 0.47
C GLY A 455 46.04 -3.40 -0.32
N VAL A 456 45.12 -4.35 -0.25
CA VAL A 456 43.82 -4.27 -0.89
C VAL A 456 42.76 -4.28 0.21
N PHE A 457 41.74 -3.46 0.04
CA PHE A 457 40.73 -3.23 1.06
C PHE A 457 39.32 -3.45 0.51
N ARG A 458 38.41 -3.81 1.39
CA ARG A 458 36.98 -3.73 1.20
C ARG A 458 36.47 -2.40 1.76
N LEU A 459 35.93 -1.53 0.92
CA LEU A 459 35.10 -0.42 1.36
C LEU A 459 33.63 -0.87 1.42
N ARG A 460 32.96 -0.60 2.53
CA ARG A 460 31.52 -0.79 2.66
C ARG A 460 30.86 0.58 2.78
N MET A 461 30.15 1.00 1.75
CA MET A 461 29.30 2.19 1.77
C MET A 461 27.87 1.75 2.09
N ALA A 462 27.21 2.41 3.05
CA ALA A 462 25.85 2.11 3.45
C ALA A 462 25.02 3.39 3.55
N SER A 463 23.75 3.31 3.10
CA SER A 463 22.70 4.28 3.34
C SER A 463 21.80 3.76 4.44
N GLY A 464 21.75 4.45 5.59
CA GLY A 464 20.90 4.11 6.72
C GLY A 464 19.41 4.42 6.46
N ALA A 465 18.54 4.04 7.39
CA ALA A 465 17.11 4.35 7.32
C ALA A 465 16.80 5.87 7.28
N ASP A 466 17.71 6.67 7.81
CA ASP A 466 17.68 8.14 7.81
C ASP A 466 18.32 8.77 6.55
N ALA A 467 18.61 7.96 5.53
CA ALA A 467 19.32 8.32 4.30
C ALA A 467 20.76 8.82 4.50
N ARG A 468 21.32 8.74 5.70
CA ARG A 468 22.74 9.09 5.93
C ARG A 468 23.65 8.06 5.31
N LEU A 469 24.69 8.56 4.64
CA LEU A 469 25.75 7.75 4.05
C LEU A 469 26.89 7.56 5.04
N ALA A 470 27.41 6.33 5.11
CA ALA A 470 28.60 5.99 5.89
C ALA A 470 29.49 5.05 5.08
N VAL A 471 30.81 5.23 5.20
CA VAL A 471 31.81 4.33 4.60
C VAL A 471 32.70 3.77 5.71
N SER A 472 32.95 2.47 5.63
CA SER A 472 33.93 1.78 6.47
C SER A 472 34.88 0.96 5.62
N SER A 473 36.11 0.76 6.09
CA SER A 473 37.12 -0.02 5.40
C SER A 473 37.57 -1.21 6.24
N ALA A 474 37.98 -2.29 5.56
CA ALA A 474 38.63 -3.44 6.18
C ALA A 474 39.62 -4.07 5.19
N PRO A 475 40.78 -4.63 5.67
CA PRO A 475 41.66 -5.37 4.81
C PRO A 475 40.97 -6.53 4.10
N LEU A 476 41.33 -6.77 2.85
CA LEU A 476 40.82 -7.87 2.05
C LEU A 476 41.90 -8.96 1.94
N ALA A 477 41.81 -10.01 2.77
CA ALA A 477 42.72 -11.11 2.76
C ALA A 477 42.75 -11.84 1.40
N PRO A 478 43.89 -12.35 0.92
CA PRO A 478 43.97 -13.18 -0.29
C PRO A 478 43.03 -14.39 -0.22
N LEU A 479 42.60 -14.86 -1.38
CA LEU A 479 41.79 -16.07 -1.52
C LEU A 479 42.46 -16.98 -2.55
N HIS A 480 42.49 -18.28 -2.26
CA HIS A 480 43.05 -19.29 -3.17
C HIS A 480 41.95 -19.87 -4.06
N GLU A 481 42.25 -20.10 -5.32
CA GLU A 481 41.36 -20.73 -6.30
C GLU A 481 41.90 -22.15 -6.64
N PRO A 482 41.01 -23.10 -7.03
CA PRO A 482 39.55 -22.94 -7.14
C PRO A 482 38.87 -22.85 -5.76
N VAL A 483 37.75 -22.10 -5.69
CA VAL A 483 36.94 -22.02 -4.48
C VAL A 483 35.92 -23.17 -4.45
N ARG A 484 35.61 -23.71 -3.27
CA ARG A 484 34.56 -24.71 -3.12
C ARG A 484 33.22 -24.04 -2.94
N VAL A 485 32.17 -24.52 -3.65
CA VAL A 485 30.79 -24.09 -3.45
C VAL A 485 29.93 -25.30 -3.09
N VAL A 486 28.86 -25.07 -2.32
CA VAL A 486 27.87 -26.08 -1.95
C VAL A 486 26.47 -25.62 -2.39
N LEU A 487 25.50 -26.52 -2.38
CA LEU A 487 24.10 -26.17 -2.63
C LEU A 487 23.42 -25.84 -1.30
N ALA A 488 22.63 -24.78 -1.29
CA ALA A 488 21.82 -24.41 -0.14
C ALA A 488 20.64 -25.39 0.04
N ASP A 489 20.28 -25.70 1.29
CA ASP A 489 19.18 -26.61 1.62
C ASP A 489 17.79 -25.99 1.40
N SER A 490 17.72 -24.69 1.29
CA SER A 490 16.46 -23.94 1.12
C SER A 490 16.40 -23.22 -0.22
N THR A 491 15.21 -23.12 -0.79
CA THR A 491 14.93 -22.33 -1.99
C THR A 491 14.64 -20.86 -1.64
N VAL A 492 14.80 -19.97 -2.61
CA VAL A 492 14.37 -18.56 -2.53
C VAL A 492 13.09 -18.36 -3.33
N ASP A 493 12.32 -17.35 -3.00
CA ASP A 493 11.15 -16.90 -3.77
C ASP A 493 11.63 -15.86 -4.79
N SER A 494 11.52 -16.13 -6.07
CA SER A 494 11.99 -15.23 -7.14
C SER A 494 11.29 -13.88 -7.15
N SER A 495 10.14 -13.76 -6.50
CA SER A 495 9.38 -12.52 -6.32
C SER A 495 9.86 -11.67 -5.13
N ASP A 496 10.77 -12.19 -4.29
CA ASP A 496 11.31 -11.44 -3.16
C ASP A 496 12.13 -10.23 -3.66
N VAL A 497 11.66 -9.04 -3.35
CA VAL A 497 12.29 -7.78 -3.76
C VAL A 497 13.72 -7.65 -3.24
N PHE A 498 14.02 -8.23 -2.07
CA PHE A 498 15.34 -8.13 -1.45
C PHE A 498 16.43 -8.93 -2.19
N LEU A 499 16.06 -9.83 -3.09
CA LEU A 499 17.01 -10.50 -3.98
C LEU A 499 17.58 -9.55 -5.05
N ARG A 500 16.84 -8.52 -5.43
CA ARG A 500 17.22 -7.55 -6.47
C ARG A 500 17.95 -6.33 -5.95
N HIS A 501 17.96 -6.13 -4.63
CA HIS A 501 18.56 -4.98 -3.97
C HIS A 501 19.57 -5.42 -2.91
N LYS A 502 20.76 -4.79 -2.90
CA LYS A 502 21.80 -5.10 -1.92
C LYS A 502 21.49 -4.43 -0.59
N THR A 503 20.72 -5.11 0.26
CA THR A 503 20.24 -4.61 1.55
C THR A 503 20.74 -5.47 2.72
N ALA A 504 20.55 -4.98 3.96
CA ALA A 504 20.80 -5.76 5.17
C ALA A 504 19.74 -6.87 5.40
N VAL A 505 18.66 -6.92 4.63
CA VAL A 505 17.61 -7.95 4.69
C VAL A 505 18.08 -9.18 3.91
N ARG A 506 19.05 -9.91 4.47
CA ARG A 506 19.70 -11.06 3.82
C ARG A 506 19.99 -12.22 4.76
N GLY A 507 19.24 -12.33 5.84
CA GLY A 507 19.49 -13.32 6.91
C GLY A 507 19.60 -14.75 6.39
N ARG A 508 18.79 -15.15 5.39
CA ARG A 508 18.87 -16.47 4.74
C ARG A 508 20.22 -16.68 4.03
N TYR A 509 20.66 -15.72 3.25
CA TYR A 509 21.96 -15.75 2.57
C TYR A 509 23.10 -15.76 3.57
N ASP A 510 23.03 -14.94 4.62
CA ASP A 510 24.05 -14.87 5.64
C ASP A 510 24.18 -16.17 6.46
N ALA A 511 23.07 -16.84 6.73
CA ALA A 511 23.09 -18.15 7.38
C ALA A 511 23.72 -19.22 6.49
N ALA A 512 23.32 -19.28 5.21
CA ALA A 512 23.79 -20.32 4.29
C ALA A 512 25.30 -20.20 3.97
N TRP A 513 25.80 -19.00 3.64
CA TRP A 513 27.24 -18.86 3.35
C TRP A 513 28.12 -19.07 4.60
N ARG A 514 27.64 -18.71 5.80
CA ARG A 514 28.37 -19.01 7.06
C ARG A 514 28.41 -20.50 7.35
N ALA A 515 27.32 -21.23 7.09
CA ALA A 515 27.31 -22.67 7.21
C ALA A 515 28.28 -23.32 6.20
N ALA A 516 28.27 -22.87 4.94
CA ALA A 516 29.21 -23.29 3.93
C ALA A 516 30.69 -23.00 4.32
N GLU A 517 30.97 -21.82 4.87
CA GLU A 517 32.31 -21.44 5.33
C GLU A 517 32.80 -22.32 6.50
N ALA A 518 31.92 -22.73 7.41
CA ALA A 518 32.26 -23.66 8.50
C ALA A 518 32.66 -25.05 7.97
N GLU A 519 32.21 -25.43 6.76
CA GLU A 519 32.57 -26.65 6.04
C GLU A 519 33.73 -26.45 5.06
N GLY A 520 34.38 -25.29 5.08
CA GLY A 520 35.52 -24.96 4.18
C GLY A 520 35.10 -24.59 2.75
N ALA A 521 33.79 -24.28 2.51
CA ALA A 521 33.32 -23.78 1.23
C ALA A 521 33.30 -22.25 1.21
N PHE A 522 33.44 -21.67 0.01
CA PHE A 522 33.40 -20.22 -0.19
C PHE A 522 31.95 -19.68 -0.12
N ASP A 523 30.99 -20.41 -0.70
CA ASP A 523 29.59 -19.93 -0.79
C ASP A 523 28.60 -21.10 -0.91
N ALA A 524 27.31 -20.79 -0.72
CA ALA A 524 26.19 -21.71 -0.95
C ALA A 524 25.33 -21.16 -2.09
N LEU A 525 25.09 -21.99 -3.13
CA LEU A 525 24.28 -21.64 -4.30
C LEU A 525 22.81 -21.97 -4.06
N PHE A 526 21.92 -21.08 -4.47
CA PHE A 526 20.46 -21.21 -4.29
C PHE A 526 19.73 -21.52 -5.57
N PHE A 527 18.63 -22.27 -5.43
CA PHE A 527 17.59 -22.42 -6.42
C PHE A 527 16.32 -21.69 -5.98
N ASN A 528 15.53 -21.23 -6.95
CA ASN A 528 14.24 -20.63 -6.65
C ASN A 528 13.12 -21.70 -6.56
N GLU A 529 11.90 -21.26 -6.31
CA GLU A 529 10.68 -22.09 -6.19
C GLU A 529 10.33 -22.86 -7.48
N ARG A 530 10.91 -22.46 -8.64
CA ARG A 530 10.74 -23.12 -9.94
C ARG A 530 11.85 -24.12 -10.25
N GLY A 531 12.80 -24.30 -9.34
CA GLY A 531 13.95 -25.17 -9.55
C GLY A 531 15.01 -24.58 -10.48
N GLU A 532 15.04 -23.26 -10.66
CA GLU A 532 16.03 -22.53 -11.45
C GLU A 532 17.14 -22.04 -10.53
N LEU A 533 18.41 -22.21 -10.96
CA LEU A 533 19.57 -21.66 -10.27
C LEU A 533 19.45 -20.14 -10.19
N THR A 534 19.86 -19.54 -9.08
CA THR A 534 19.82 -18.09 -8.88
C THR A 534 21.23 -17.51 -8.70
N GLU A 535 21.72 -17.50 -7.50
CA GLU A 535 23.06 -16.98 -7.13
C GLU A 535 23.56 -17.65 -5.86
N GLY A 536 24.73 -17.29 -5.41
CA GLY A 536 25.24 -17.66 -4.09
C GLY A 536 24.87 -16.65 -3.01
N GLY A 537 25.08 -17.00 -1.75
CA GLY A 537 24.82 -16.10 -0.62
C GLY A 537 25.66 -14.80 -0.67
N ARG A 538 26.80 -14.78 -1.36
CA ARG A 538 27.68 -13.61 -1.52
C ARG A 538 28.28 -13.45 -2.92
N SER A 539 27.82 -14.24 -3.91
CA SER A 539 28.33 -14.22 -5.28
C SER A 539 27.25 -14.51 -6.31
N ASN A 540 27.39 -13.97 -7.53
CA ASN A 540 26.67 -14.47 -8.68
C ASN A 540 27.40 -15.69 -9.26
N VAL A 541 26.69 -16.52 -10.04
CA VAL A 541 27.21 -17.77 -10.61
C VAL A 541 27.14 -17.76 -12.13
N PHE A 542 28.13 -18.37 -12.77
CA PHE A 542 28.20 -18.72 -14.18
C PHE A 542 28.49 -20.22 -14.29
N VAL A 543 27.79 -20.87 -15.20
CA VAL A 543 27.92 -22.31 -15.46
C VAL A 543 28.34 -22.51 -16.91
N ARG A 544 29.37 -23.32 -17.17
CA ARG A 544 29.84 -23.58 -18.52
C ARG A 544 29.18 -24.80 -19.09
N ILE A 545 28.47 -24.62 -20.21
CA ILE A 545 27.73 -25.69 -20.90
C ILE A 545 27.97 -25.54 -22.40
N GLY A 546 28.44 -26.61 -23.05
CA GLY A 546 28.75 -26.59 -24.48
C GLY A 546 29.80 -25.52 -24.85
N GLY A 547 30.74 -25.28 -23.97
CA GLY A 547 31.78 -24.26 -24.13
C GLY A 547 31.38 -22.83 -23.84
N GLN A 548 30.09 -22.53 -23.57
CA GLN A 548 29.56 -21.19 -23.32
C GLN A 548 29.31 -20.97 -21.83
N TRP A 549 29.64 -19.78 -21.31
CA TRP A 549 29.28 -19.37 -19.96
C TRP A 549 27.85 -18.86 -19.89
N ILE A 550 27.03 -19.44 -19.03
CA ILE A 550 25.62 -19.09 -18.81
C ILE A 550 25.44 -18.63 -17.37
N THR A 551 24.80 -17.48 -17.16
CA THR A 551 24.39 -16.99 -15.84
C THR A 551 22.86 -16.85 -15.78
N PRO A 552 22.21 -17.16 -14.65
CA PRO A 552 20.76 -17.00 -14.54
C PRO A 552 20.32 -15.56 -14.81
N PRO A 553 19.18 -15.33 -15.49
CA PRO A 553 18.60 -14.01 -15.69
C PRO A 553 18.02 -13.44 -14.39
N LEU A 554 17.86 -12.13 -14.30
CA LEU A 554 17.32 -11.47 -13.11
C LEU A 554 15.90 -11.95 -12.74
N SER A 555 15.15 -12.48 -13.70
CA SER A 555 13.82 -13.08 -13.46
C SER A 555 13.84 -14.33 -12.58
N CYS A 556 15.01 -14.98 -12.43
CA CYS A 556 15.18 -16.09 -11.49
C CYS A 556 15.23 -15.63 -10.02
N GLY A 557 15.38 -14.34 -9.75
CA GLY A 557 15.48 -13.76 -8.39
C GLY A 557 16.92 -13.77 -7.90
N LEU A 558 17.70 -12.78 -8.33
CA LEU A 558 19.10 -12.60 -7.95
C LEU A 558 19.52 -11.13 -8.02
N LEU A 559 20.63 -10.82 -7.33
CA LEU A 559 21.20 -9.50 -7.33
C LEU A 559 21.82 -9.16 -8.70
N PRO A 560 21.54 -7.97 -9.30
CA PRO A 560 22.26 -7.47 -10.47
C PRO A 560 23.69 -7.09 -10.07
N GLY A 561 24.59 -8.09 -10.01
CA GLY A 561 25.97 -7.92 -9.55
C GLY A 561 26.79 -7.05 -10.50
N VAL A 562 27.62 -6.12 -9.96
CA VAL A 562 28.50 -5.28 -10.76
C VAL A 562 29.47 -6.14 -11.56
N THR A 563 30.13 -7.10 -10.93
CA THR A 563 31.07 -8.01 -11.64
C THR A 563 30.34 -8.89 -12.67
N ARG A 564 29.11 -9.37 -12.35
CA ARG A 564 28.28 -10.09 -13.31
C ARG A 564 28.00 -9.27 -14.57
N ALA A 565 27.64 -7.99 -14.40
CA ALA A 565 27.39 -7.08 -15.51
C ALA A 565 28.66 -6.85 -16.36
N VAL A 566 29.81 -6.66 -15.71
CA VAL A 566 31.10 -6.50 -16.40
C VAL A 566 31.46 -7.74 -17.23
N ILE A 567 31.25 -8.96 -16.68
CA ILE A 567 31.51 -10.22 -17.40
C ILE A 567 30.57 -10.35 -18.62
N LEU A 568 29.29 -10.07 -18.48
CA LEU A 568 28.31 -10.13 -19.58
C LEU A 568 28.63 -9.14 -20.69
N GLN A 569 29.18 -7.98 -20.37
CA GLN A 569 29.54 -6.95 -21.35
C GLN A 569 30.91 -7.21 -22.04
N ALA A 570 31.77 -8.05 -21.45
CA ALA A 570 33.11 -8.30 -21.95
C ALA A 570 33.11 -9.42 -23.00
N PRO A 571 33.41 -9.15 -24.30
CA PRO A 571 33.32 -10.14 -25.39
C PRO A 571 34.19 -11.36 -25.17
N ALA A 572 35.28 -11.22 -24.44
CA ALA A 572 36.22 -12.31 -24.16
C ALA A 572 35.61 -13.49 -23.36
N TRP A 573 34.55 -13.23 -22.59
CA TRP A 573 33.85 -14.27 -21.83
C TRP A 573 32.80 -15.01 -22.63
N GLN A 574 32.26 -14.42 -23.68
CA GLN A 574 31.14 -14.95 -24.46
C GLN A 574 29.98 -15.41 -23.55
N ALA A 575 29.77 -14.70 -22.44
CA ALA A 575 28.77 -15.04 -21.43
C ALA A 575 27.38 -14.56 -21.85
N VAL A 576 26.36 -15.37 -21.56
CA VAL A 576 24.95 -15.08 -21.86
C VAL A 576 24.08 -15.31 -20.63
N GLU A 577 22.89 -14.69 -20.63
CA GLU A 577 21.85 -15.03 -19.67
C GLU A 577 21.05 -16.26 -20.15
N GLY A 578 20.76 -17.18 -19.24
CA GLY A 578 19.96 -18.37 -19.52
C GLY A 578 19.54 -19.08 -18.25
N ILE A 579 18.39 -19.74 -18.27
CA ILE A 579 17.91 -20.55 -17.16
C ILE A 579 18.82 -21.76 -17.00
N VAL A 580 19.29 -22.00 -15.77
CA VAL A 580 20.11 -23.15 -15.40
C VAL A 580 19.35 -24.00 -14.40
N THR A 581 19.10 -25.26 -14.75
CA THR A 581 18.43 -26.25 -13.88
C THR A 581 19.48 -27.02 -13.05
N ARG A 582 19.01 -27.81 -12.07
CA ARG A 582 19.89 -28.68 -11.28
C ARG A 582 20.64 -29.68 -12.15
N ALA A 583 19.96 -30.34 -13.11
CA ALA A 583 20.60 -31.28 -14.03
C ALA A 583 21.69 -30.60 -14.88
N MET A 584 21.43 -29.38 -15.38
CA MET A 584 22.45 -28.63 -16.14
C MET A 584 23.65 -28.27 -15.29
N LEU A 585 23.46 -27.97 -14.00
CA LEU A 585 24.57 -27.68 -13.08
C LEU A 585 25.40 -28.93 -12.81
N GLU A 586 24.78 -30.10 -12.66
CA GLU A 586 25.46 -31.39 -12.45
C GLU A 586 26.27 -31.86 -13.68
N GLU A 587 25.83 -31.49 -14.88
CA GLU A 587 26.50 -31.81 -16.16
C GLU A 587 27.47 -30.72 -16.63
N ALA A 588 27.69 -29.67 -15.81
CA ALA A 588 28.46 -28.50 -16.20
C ALA A 588 29.95 -28.84 -16.43
N GLU A 589 30.53 -28.29 -17.50
CA GLU A 589 31.96 -28.36 -17.79
C GLU A 589 32.82 -27.53 -16.81
N GLY A 590 32.20 -26.59 -16.12
CA GLY A 590 32.84 -25.76 -15.13
C GLY A 590 31.87 -24.79 -14.46
N ILE A 591 32.21 -24.40 -13.26
CA ILE A 591 31.47 -23.40 -12.47
C ILE A 591 32.41 -22.24 -12.17
N MET A 592 31.88 -21.03 -12.26
CA MET A 592 32.55 -19.80 -11.86
C MET A 592 31.62 -18.97 -11.01
N VAL A 593 32.10 -18.51 -9.87
CA VAL A 593 31.37 -17.53 -9.05
C VAL A 593 32.07 -16.17 -9.11
N CYS A 594 31.34 -15.08 -8.93
CA CYS A 594 31.93 -13.77 -8.99
C CYS A 594 31.29 -12.78 -8.01
N ASN A 595 32.08 -11.85 -7.51
CA ASN A 595 31.59 -10.67 -6.79
C ASN A 595 32.56 -9.48 -6.95
N ALA A 596 32.14 -8.29 -6.52
CA ALA A 596 32.90 -7.06 -6.71
C ALA A 596 34.25 -7.03 -5.94
N LEU A 597 34.38 -7.80 -4.87
CA LEU A 597 35.61 -7.84 -4.07
C LEU A 597 36.67 -8.76 -4.67
N ARG A 598 36.26 -9.88 -5.28
CA ARG A 598 37.15 -10.94 -5.75
C ARG A 598 37.32 -11.00 -7.27
N GLY A 599 36.33 -10.46 -8.00
CA GLY A 599 36.22 -10.69 -9.43
C GLY A 599 35.63 -12.06 -9.76
N PRO A 600 35.91 -12.61 -10.98
CA PRO A 600 35.57 -13.99 -11.34
C PRO A 600 36.51 -14.97 -10.62
N MET A 601 36.00 -16.09 -10.13
CA MET A 601 36.73 -17.16 -9.42
C MET A 601 36.20 -18.51 -9.94
N LEU A 602 37.14 -19.40 -10.35
CA LEU A 602 36.76 -20.78 -10.67
C LEU A 602 36.30 -21.50 -9.39
N ALA A 603 35.23 -22.30 -9.53
CA ALA A 603 34.60 -23.02 -8.42
C ALA A 603 34.53 -24.52 -8.68
N VAL A 604 34.54 -25.29 -7.58
CA VAL A 604 34.40 -26.75 -7.56
C VAL A 604 33.39 -27.20 -6.53
#